data_d489154dde4f69e410fe328bd202b40c
#
_entry.id   d489154dde4f69e410fe328bd202b40c
#
_cell.length_a   1.000
_cell.length_b   1.000
_cell.length_c   1.000
_cell.angle_alpha   90.00
_cell.angle_beta   90.00
_cell.angle_gamma   90.00
#
_symmetry.space_group_name_H-M   'P 1'
#
loop_
_entity.id
_entity.type
_entity.pdbx_description
1 polymer ?
#
loop_
_entity_poly.entity_id
_entity_poly.type
_entity_poly.pdbx_seq_one_letter_code
_entity_poly.pdbx_strand_id
1 'polypeptide(L)'
;ITTRLVGSEMCIRDRLSAGATQTWVGVLNGTYPIPACIAALFLGRVAARYGNKPVYAACLLAGALGFAGLCLLHDQYALMLPMVGIGIAWAGILAMPYAILSRAVEPRRMGVYMGIFNFTITVPQIVIGLTGGAIVKYCFASDAADMLALAGVFMLLAAVSVFLVKEHKAQ
;
A
#
# COMPACT_ATOMS: atom_id res chain seq x y z
N ILE A 1 9.15 23.53 14.45
CA ILE A 1 8.06 22.67 13.95
C ILE A 1 8.54 21.23 14.06
N THR A 2 8.18 20.59 15.17
CA THR A 2 8.46 19.16 15.34
C THR A 2 7.43 18.39 14.53
N THR A 3 7.77 17.99 13.32
CA THR A 3 7.03 17.02 12.55
C THR A 3 7.07 15.70 13.33
N ARG A 4 6.00 15.37 14.02
CA ARG A 4 5.78 14.02 14.56
C ARG A 4 5.51 13.12 13.36
N LEU A 5 6.51 12.35 13.03
CA LEU A 5 6.53 11.44 11.92
C LEU A 5 5.96 10.07 12.38
N VAL A 6 5.46 9.34 11.45
CA VAL A 6 4.78 8.03 11.48
C VAL A 6 5.23 7.09 12.61
N GLY A 7 4.35 6.26 13.15
CA GLY A 7 4.57 5.44 14.36
C GLY A 7 5.86 4.64 14.43
N SER A 8 6.36 4.12 13.29
CA SER A 8 7.69 3.47 13.22
C SER A 8 8.84 4.45 13.49
N GLU A 9 8.70 5.71 13.06
CA GLU A 9 9.69 6.76 13.30
C GLU A 9 9.71 7.19 14.77
N MET A 10 8.57 7.10 15.46
CA MET A 10 8.48 7.44 16.87
C MET A 10 9.25 6.42 17.75
N CYS A 11 9.16 5.14 17.43
CA CYS A 11 9.92 4.09 18.10
C CYS A 11 11.44 4.17 17.80
N ILE A 12 11.82 4.61 16.61
CA ILE A 12 13.21 4.82 16.20
C ILE A 12 13.76 6.09 16.86
N ARG A 13 12.95 7.15 16.99
CA ARG A 13 13.36 8.43 17.57
C ARG A 13 13.73 8.36 19.05
N ASP A 14 13.07 7.50 19.82
CA ASP A 14 13.37 7.32 21.25
C ASP A 14 14.74 6.67 21.50
N ARG A 15 15.31 6.02 20.47
CA ARG A 15 16.60 5.32 20.56
C ARG A 15 17.75 5.95 19.78
N LEU A 16 17.45 6.85 18.86
CA LEU A 16 18.44 7.43 17.94
C LEU A 16 18.40 8.97 17.96
N SER A 17 19.52 9.59 17.62
CA SER A 17 19.57 11.05 17.36
C SER A 17 18.70 11.40 16.16
N ALA A 18 18.19 12.64 16.10
CA ALA A 18 17.27 13.09 15.03
C ALA A 18 17.81 12.86 13.59
N GLY A 19 19.13 12.96 13.41
CA GLY A 19 19.77 12.69 12.12
C GLY A 19 19.79 11.20 11.77
N ALA A 20 20.03 10.33 12.74
CA ALA A 20 20.01 8.89 12.54
C ALA A 20 18.59 8.36 12.26
N THR A 21 17.58 8.96 12.90
CA THR A 21 16.17 8.64 12.63
C THR A 21 15.80 8.93 11.18
N GLN A 22 16.20 10.08 10.66
CA GLN A 22 15.91 10.48 9.27
C GLN A 22 16.60 9.56 8.25
N THR A 23 17.82 9.12 8.55
CA THR A 23 18.55 8.14 7.74
C THR A 23 17.82 6.79 7.72
N TRP A 24 17.36 6.29 8.86
CA TRP A 24 16.61 5.04 8.96
C TRP A 24 15.27 5.07 8.22
N VAL A 25 14.56 6.18 8.31
CA VAL A 25 13.33 6.40 7.52
C VAL A 25 13.62 6.33 6.02
N GLY A 26 14.73 6.93 5.59
CA GLY A 26 15.20 6.82 4.21
C GLY A 26 15.52 5.38 3.81
N VAL A 27 16.19 4.61 4.68
CA VAL A 27 16.49 3.18 4.45
C VAL A 27 15.20 2.36 4.36
N LEU A 28 14.24 2.54 5.26
CA LEU A 28 12.96 1.84 5.21
C LEU A 28 12.18 2.16 3.94
N ASN A 29 12.10 3.45 3.56
CA ASN A 29 11.48 3.87 2.31
C ASN A 29 12.22 3.37 1.06
N GLY A 30 13.52 3.11 1.14
CA GLY A 30 14.31 2.49 0.09
C GLY A 30 14.17 0.97 0.03
N THR A 31 13.73 0.34 1.11
CA THR A 31 13.67 -1.13 1.22
C THR A 31 12.43 -1.71 0.54
N TYR A 32 11.23 -1.11 0.68
CA TYR A 32 10.00 -1.68 0.14
C TYR A 32 9.94 -1.78 -1.39
N PRO A 33 10.60 -0.92 -2.21
CA PRO A 33 10.60 -1.07 -3.66
C PRO A 33 11.30 -2.33 -4.15
N ILE A 34 12.27 -2.86 -3.41
CA ILE A 34 13.01 -4.07 -3.78
C ILE A 34 12.06 -5.28 -3.84
N PRO A 35 11.36 -5.67 -2.75
CA PRO A 35 10.38 -6.74 -2.82
C PRO A 35 9.22 -6.41 -3.77
N ALA A 36 8.86 -5.14 -3.97
CA ALA A 36 7.86 -4.76 -4.95
C ALA A 36 8.30 -5.10 -6.39
N CYS A 37 9.54 -4.81 -6.76
CA CYS A 37 10.09 -5.19 -8.07
C CYS A 37 10.14 -6.71 -8.25
N ILE A 38 10.61 -7.44 -7.24
CA ILE A 38 10.65 -8.91 -7.27
C ILE A 38 9.23 -9.47 -7.42
N ALA A 39 8.29 -9.00 -6.61
CA ALA A 39 6.89 -9.42 -6.68
C ALA A 39 6.30 -9.16 -8.06
N ALA A 40 6.52 -7.98 -8.65
CA ALA A 40 5.99 -7.61 -9.96
C ALA A 40 6.41 -8.58 -11.07
N LEU A 41 7.64 -9.11 -11.02
CA LEU A 41 8.12 -10.09 -12.00
C LEU A 41 7.35 -11.42 -11.95
N PHE A 42 6.91 -11.83 -10.77
CA PHE A 42 6.20 -13.09 -10.55
C PHE A 42 4.68 -12.94 -10.58
N LEU A 43 4.16 -11.76 -10.29
CA LEU A 43 2.72 -11.53 -10.15
C LEU A 43 1.94 -11.94 -11.40
N GLY A 44 2.45 -11.66 -12.60
CA GLY A 44 1.82 -12.06 -13.86
C GLY A 44 1.69 -13.57 -14.01
N ARG A 45 2.73 -14.33 -13.65
CA ARG A 45 2.72 -15.80 -13.71
C ARG A 45 1.77 -16.40 -12.66
N VAL A 46 1.79 -15.87 -11.45
CA VAL A 46 0.92 -16.31 -10.36
C VAL A 46 -0.54 -16.00 -10.68
N ALA A 47 -0.82 -14.82 -11.21
CA ALA A 47 -2.16 -14.41 -11.63
C ALA A 47 -2.69 -15.24 -12.81
N ALA A 48 -1.83 -15.67 -13.72
CA ALA A 48 -2.20 -16.58 -14.81
C ALA A 48 -2.61 -17.96 -14.30
N ARG A 49 -2.01 -18.44 -13.20
CA ARG A 49 -2.28 -19.76 -12.63
C ARG A 49 -3.46 -19.77 -11.66
N TYR A 50 -3.57 -18.79 -10.80
CA TYR A 50 -4.55 -18.75 -9.69
C TYR A 50 -5.71 -17.77 -9.96
N GLY A 51 -5.59 -16.93 -10.98
CA GLY A 51 -6.54 -15.87 -11.27
C GLY A 51 -6.15 -14.52 -10.65
N ASN A 52 -6.65 -13.44 -11.24
CA ASN A 52 -6.27 -12.07 -10.83
C ASN A 52 -6.79 -11.70 -9.44
N LYS A 53 -8.04 -12.09 -9.11
CA LYS A 53 -8.69 -11.72 -7.84
C LYS A 53 -8.01 -12.30 -6.60
N PRO A 54 -7.80 -13.63 -6.49
CA PRO A 54 -7.19 -14.18 -5.29
C PRO A 54 -5.75 -13.69 -5.11
N VAL A 55 -5.03 -13.46 -6.21
CA VAL A 55 -3.67 -12.91 -6.17
C VAL A 55 -3.69 -11.45 -5.68
N TYR A 56 -4.64 -10.65 -6.17
CA TYR A 56 -4.79 -9.27 -5.72
C TYR A 56 -5.17 -9.21 -4.23
N ALA A 57 -6.14 -10.02 -3.79
CA ALA A 57 -6.52 -10.10 -2.38
C ALA A 57 -5.33 -10.54 -1.50
N ALA A 58 -4.53 -11.52 -1.94
CA ALA A 58 -3.33 -11.95 -1.21
C ALA A 58 -2.29 -10.83 -1.09
N CYS A 59 -2.08 -10.03 -2.14
CA CYS A 59 -1.21 -8.86 -2.08
C CYS A 59 -1.71 -7.81 -1.06
N LEU A 60 -3.02 -7.52 -1.06
CA LEU A 60 -3.62 -6.59 -0.11
C LEU A 60 -3.52 -7.09 1.34
N LEU A 61 -3.72 -8.40 1.57
CA LEU A 61 -3.53 -9.03 2.88
C LEU A 61 -2.07 -8.92 3.35
N ALA A 62 -1.10 -9.17 2.45
CA ALA A 62 0.31 -8.99 2.77
C ALA A 62 0.63 -7.55 3.19
N GLY A 63 0.02 -6.56 2.53
CA GLY A 63 0.13 -5.15 2.92
C GLY A 63 -0.51 -4.83 4.26
N ALA A 64 -1.71 -5.36 4.53
CA ALA A 64 -2.38 -5.19 5.80
C ALA A 64 -1.56 -5.77 6.97
N LEU A 65 -0.97 -6.96 6.78
CA LEU A 65 -0.03 -7.55 7.74
C LEU A 65 1.24 -6.71 7.88
N GLY A 66 1.72 -6.11 6.79
CA GLY A 66 2.83 -5.16 6.82
C GLY A 66 2.51 -3.94 7.68
N PHE A 67 1.36 -3.30 7.49
CA PHE A 67 0.94 -2.16 8.32
C PHE A 67 0.73 -2.55 9.77
N ALA A 68 0.12 -3.70 10.05
CA ALA A 68 -0.01 -4.23 11.41
C ALA A 68 1.36 -4.49 12.04
N GLY A 69 2.30 -5.05 11.29
CA GLY A 69 3.67 -5.26 11.73
C GLY A 69 4.39 -3.95 12.10
N LEU A 70 4.18 -2.87 11.36
CA LEU A 70 4.73 -1.55 11.71
C LEU A 70 4.19 -1.01 13.03
N CYS A 71 2.92 -1.32 13.37
CA CYS A 71 2.34 -0.91 14.64
C CYS A 71 2.81 -1.77 15.83
N LEU A 72 3.13 -3.05 15.59
CA LEU A 72 3.47 -4.00 16.65
C LEU A 72 4.96 -4.11 16.92
N LEU A 73 5.81 -3.92 15.90
CA LEU A 73 7.24 -4.07 16.00
C LEU A 73 7.91 -2.75 16.39
N HIS A 74 8.70 -2.80 17.44
CA HIS A 74 9.41 -1.63 18.00
C HIS A 74 10.91 -1.65 17.75
N ASP A 75 11.44 -2.75 17.19
CA ASP A 75 12.86 -2.88 16.88
C ASP A 75 13.16 -2.41 15.46
N GLN A 76 14.19 -1.58 15.31
CA GLN A 76 14.54 -0.94 14.04
C GLN A 76 14.85 -1.93 12.91
N TYR A 77 15.47 -3.07 13.21
CA TYR A 77 15.76 -4.09 12.21
C TYR A 77 14.54 -4.96 11.89
N ALA A 78 13.70 -5.23 12.89
CA ALA A 78 12.47 -5.97 12.71
C ALA A 78 11.48 -5.23 11.79
N LEU A 79 11.53 -3.89 11.72
CA LEU A 79 10.71 -3.07 10.82
C LEU A 79 10.99 -3.31 9.33
N MET A 80 12.10 -3.94 8.97
CA MET A 80 12.36 -4.33 7.58
C MET A 80 11.42 -5.45 7.10
N LEU A 81 10.97 -6.33 8.00
CA LEU A 81 10.08 -7.44 7.64
C LEU A 81 8.70 -6.96 7.16
N PRO A 82 7.98 -6.06 7.87
CA PRO A 82 6.77 -5.44 7.38
C PRO A 82 6.92 -4.73 6.02
N MET A 83 8.07 -4.15 5.73
CA MET A 83 8.33 -3.48 4.45
C MET A 83 8.24 -4.44 3.25
N VAL A 84 8.57 -5.71 3.46
CA VAL A 84 8.38 -6.74 2.42
C VAL A 84 6.91 -6.91 2.08
N GLY A 85 6.05 -7.02 3.09
CA GLY A 85 4.59 -7.11 2.90
C GLY A 85 4.00 -5.89 2.19
N ILE A 86 4.44 -4.69 2.58
CA ILE A 86 4.03 -3.42 1.95
C ILE A 86 4.51 -3.37 0.49
N GLY A 87 5.74 -3.82 0.20
CA GLY A 87 6.27 -3.89 -1.15
C GLY A 87 5.46 -4.82 -2.07
N ILE A 88 5.08 -6.01 -1.58
CA ILE A 88 4.23 -6.94 -2.31
C ILE A 88 2.86 -6.32 -2.59
N ALA A 89 2.27 -5.66 -1.59
CA ALA A 89 0.99 -4.97 -1.76
C ALA A 89 1.08 -3.85 -2.79
N TRP A 90 2.14 -3.06 -2.76
CA TRP A 90 2.38 -1.98 -3.71
C TRP A 90 2.45 -2.49 -5.15
N ALA A 91 3.19 -3.58 -5.39
CA ALA A 91 3.22 -4.24 -6.70
C ALA A 91 1.83 -4.74 -7.13
N GLY A 92 1.06 -5.33 -6.23
CA GLY A 92 -0.31 -5.77 -6.47
C GLY A 92 -1.25 -4.62 -6.82
N ILE A 93 -1.20 -3.52 -6.06
CA ILE A 93 -2.03 -2.32 -6.28
C ILE A 93 -1.75 -1.68 -7.65
N LEU A 94 -0.49 -1.68 -8.08
CA LEU A 94 -0.14 -1.12 -9.39
C LEU A 94 -0.47 -2.07 -10.55
N ALA A 95 -0.24 -3.38 -10.41
CA ALA A 95 -0.34 -4.32 -11.53
C ALA A 95 -1.73 -4.94 -11.70
N MET A 96 -2.38 -5.35 -10.61
CA MET A 96 -3.60 -6.17 -10.69
C MET A 96 -4.83 -5.44 -11.22
N PRO A 97 -5.14 -4.20 -10.80
CA PRO A 97 -6.29 -3.49 -11.34
C PRO A 97 -6.19 -3.25 -12.84
N TYR A 98 -4.99 -2.93 -13.35
CA TYR A 98 -4.76 -2.80 -14.79
C TYR A 98 -4.94 -4.11 -15.54
N ALA A 99 -4.46 -5.22 -14.96
CA ALA A 99 -4.65 -6.55 -15.54
C ALA A 99 -6.12 -6.99 -15.56
N ILE A 100 -6.90 -6.63 -14.54
CA ILE A 100 -8.35 -6.89 -14.49
C ILE A 100 -9.07 -6.02 -15.52
N LEU A 101 -8.75 -4.73 -15.57
CA LEU A 101 -9.36 -3.77 -16.48
C LEU A 101 -9.09 -4.12 -17.96
N SER A 102 -7.85 -4.52 -18.26
CA SER A 102 -7.45 -4.90 -19.64
C SER A 102 -8.20 -6.11 -20.18
N ARG A 103 -8.71 -6.99 -19.30
CA ARG A 103 -9.53 -8.15 -19.69
C ARG A 103 -11.03 -7.82 -19.80
N ALA A 104 -11.47 -6.73 -19.17
CA ALA A 104 -12.88 -6.33 -19.12
C ALA A 104 -13.25 -5.34 -20.22
N VAL A 105 -12.28 -4.69 -20.85
CA VAL A 105 -12.48 -3.58 -21.78
C VAL A 105 -12.02 -3.96 -23.19
N GLU A 106 -12.81 -3.56 -24.19
CA GLU A 106 -12.46 -3.72 -25.59
C GLU A 106 -11.17 -2.95 -25.95
N PRO A 107 -10.21 -3.55 -26.69
CA PRO A 107 -8.92 -2.93 -27.00
C PRO A 107 -9.02 -1.52 -27.61
N ARG A 108 -10.04 -1.28 -28.42
CA ARG A 108 -10.27 -0.02 -29.11
C ARG A 108 -10.55 1.16 -28.14
N ARG A 109 -11.06 0.90 -26.95
CA ARG A 109 -11.41 1.91 -25.94
C ARG A 109 -10.50 1.88 -24.71
N MET A 110 -9.48 1.05 -24.72
CA MET A 110 -8.58 0.83 -23.58
C MET A 110 -8.00 2.14 -23.04
N GLY A 111 -7.54 3.06 -23.90
CA GLY A 111 -6.94 4.32 -23.48
C GLY A 111 -7.86 5.21 -22.64
N VAL A 112 -9.14 5.30 -23.02
CA VAL A 112 -10.14 6.10 -22.28
C VAL A 112 -10.39 5.50 -20.90
N TYR A 113 -10.58 4.18 -20.81
CA TYR A 113 -10.83 3.51 -19.53
C TYR A 113 -9.61 3.54 -18.60
N MET A 114 -8.40 3.43 -19.14
CA MET A 114 -7.17 3.60 -18.38
C MET A 114 -7.03 5.03 -17.84
N GLY A 115 -7.42 6.04 -18.63
CA GLY A 115 -7.45 7.43 -18.19
C GLY A 115 -8.43 7.66 -17.05
N ILE A 116 -9.67 7.16 -17.16
CA ILE A 116 -10.69 7.24 -16.11
C ILE A 116 -10.21 6.51 -14.84
N PHE A 117 -9.61 5.35 -15.00
CA PHE A 117 -9.08 4.58 -13.87
C PHE A 117 -7.96 5.34 -13.14
N ASN A 118 -7.00 5.91 -13.87
CA ASN A 118 -5.96 6.75 -13.28
C ASN A 118 -6.54 7.98 -12.57
N PHE A 119 -7.58 8.60 -13.12
CA PHE A 119 -8.27 9.70 -12.47
C PHE A 119 -8.88 9.29 -11.13
N THR A 120 -9.51 8.10 -11.07
CA THR A 120 -10.06 7.54 -9.83
C THR A 120 -8.99 7.30 -8.74
N ILE A 121 -7.76 7.04 -9.12
CA ILE A 121 -6.62 6.91 -8.18
C ILE A 121 -6.10 8.29 -7.78
N THR A 122 -5.91 9.18 -8.74
CA THR A 122 -5.23 10.47 -8.52
C THR A 122 -6.07 11.44 -7.69
N VAL A 123 -7.39 11.49 -7.89
CA VAL A 123 -8.27 12.42 -7.15
C VAL A 123 -8.22 12.17 -5.64
N PRO A 124 -8.41 10.95 -5.12
CA PRO A 124 -8.26 10.68 -3.69
C PRO A 124 -6.87 11.01 -3.16
N GLN A 125 -5.81 10.76 -3.93
CA GLN A 125 -4.44 11.09 -3.53
C GLN A 125 -4.25 12.60 -3.35
N ILE A 126 -4.78 13.42 -4.26
CA ILE A 126 -4.75 14.89 -4.14
C ILE A 126 -5.53 15.33 -2.89
N VAL A 127 -6.73 14.79 -2.69
CA VAL A 127 -7.55 15.12 -1.52
C VAL A 127 -6.81 14.80 -0.23
N ILE A 128 -6.26 13.60 -0.10
CA ILE A 128 -5.47 13.20 1.08
C ILE A 128 -4.19 14.02 1.20
N GLY A 129 -3.52 14.34 0.11
CA GLY A 129 -2.33 15.20 0.13
C GLY A 129 -2.61 16.59 0.69
N LEU A 130 -3.78 17.16 0.38
CA LEU A 130 -4.18 18.48 0.88
C LEU A 130 -4.76 18.44 2.31
N THR A 131 -5.50 17.39 2.65
CA THR A 131 -6.24 17.31 3.92
C THR A 131 -5.56 16.44 4.96
N GLY A 132 -4.64 15.55 4.57
CA GLY A 132 -4.03 14.54 5.44
C GLY A 132 -3.33 15.13 6.66
N GLY A 133 -2.59 16.23 6.49
CA GLY A 133 -1.97 16.91 7.62
C GLY A 133 -2.97 17.49 8.64
N ALA A 134 -4.10 18.01 8.16
CA ALA A 134 -5.19 18.47 9.02
C ALA A 134 -5.89 17.29 9.72
N ILE A 135 -6.14 16.20 9.00
CA ILE A 135 -6.76 15.00 9.55
C ILE A 135 -5.90 14.42 10.68
N VAL A 136 -4.58 14.26 10.47
CA VAL A 136 -3.66 13.78 11.51
C VAL A 136 -3.69 14.67 12.73
N LYS A 137 -3.68 15.99 12.53
CA LYS A 137 -3.65 16.97 13.62
C LYS A 137 -4.94 17.00 14.45
N TYR A 138 -6.10 16.98 13.80
CA TYR A 138 -7.39 17.19 14.45
C TYR A 138 -8.12 15.91 14.84
N CYS A 139 -7.96 14.82 14.05
CA CYS A 139 -8.65 13.57 14.30
C CYS A 139 -7.82 12.56 15.09
N PHE A 140 -6.49 12.57 14.93
CA PHE A 140 -5.59 11.61 15.58
C PHE A 140 -4.65 12.24 16.61
N ALA A 141 -4.99 13.42 17.13
CA ALA A 141 -4.20 14.14 18.15
C ALA A 141 -2.69 14.22 17.84
N SER A 142 -2.33 14.21 16.56
CA SER A 142 -0.97 14.13 16.02
C SER A 142 -0.28 12.76 16.22
N ASP A 143 -1.03 11.70 16.53
CA ASP A 143 -0.48 10.35 16.56
C ASP A 143 -0.60 9.69 15.18
N ALA A 144 0.55 9.52 14.53
CA ALA A 144 0.59 8.96 13.19
C ALA A 144 0.48 7.42 13.19
N ALA A 145 0.67 6.77 14.35
CA ALA A 145 0.50 5.31 14.48
C ALA A 145 -0.95 4.89 14.26
N ASP A 146 -1.90 5.68 14.77
CA ASP A 146 -3.34 5.41 14.59
C ASP A 146 -3.75 5.53 13.13
N MET A 147 -3.16 6.46 12.38
CA MET A 147 -3.40 6.59 10.94
C MET A 147 -2.85 5.39 10.16
N LEU A 148 -1.73 4.83 10.60
CA LEU A 148 -1.12 3.65 10.01
C LEU A 148 -1.98 2.40 10.26
N ALA A 149 -2.50 2.26 11.49
CA ALA A 149 -3.44 1.20 11.84
C ALA A 149 -4.73 1.28 11.01
N LEU A 150 -5.27 2.49 10.83
CA LEU A 150 -6.43 2.74 9.99
C LEU A 150 -6.17 2.35 8.52
N ALA A 151 -4.98 2.67 7.99
CA ALA A 151 -4.59 2.25 6.64
C ALA A 151 -4.58 0.72 6.50
N GLY A 152 -4.07 0.00 7.51
CA GLY A 152 -4.10 -1.46 7.58
C GLY A 152 -5.54 -2.01 7.54
N VAL A 153 -6.46 -1.41 8.31
CA VAL A 153 -7.89 -1.78 8.30
C VAL A 153 -8.52 -1.56 6.92
N PHE A 154 -8.26 -0.41 6.27
CA PHE A 154 -8.75 -0.17 4.92
C PHE A 154 -8.19 -1.16 3.89
N MET A 155 -6.95 -1.60 4.04
CA MET A 155 -6.39 -2.65 3.18
C MET A 155 -7.08 -4.00 3.39
N LEU A 156 -7.44 -4.36 4.62
CA LEU A 156 -8.25 -5.55 4.90
C LEU A 156 -9.63 -5.47 4.25
N LEU A 157 -10.30 -4.32 4.41
CA LEU A 157 -11.60 -4.09 3.77
C LEU A 157 -11.50 -4.14 2.25
N ALA A 158 -10.43 -3.59 1.68
CA ALA A 158 -10.17 -3.68 0.25
C ALA A 158 -9.95 -5.13 -0.20
N ALA A 159 -9.20 -5.94 0.56
CA ALA A 159 -9.00 -7.35 0.26
C ALA A 159 -10.31 -8.14 0.25
N VAL A 160 -11.21 -7.88 1.20
CA VAL A 160 -12.54 -8.48 1.23
C VAL A 160 -13.39 -8.02 0.04
N SER A 161 -13.36 -6.73 -0.27
CA SER A 161 -14.17 -6.16 -1.35
C SER A 161 -13.79 -6.70 -2.74
N VAL A 162 -12.54 -7.10 -2.94
CA VAL A 162 -12.09 -7.74 -4.19
C VAL A 162 -12.91 -8.99 -4.52
N PHE A 163 -13.33 -9.78 -3.52
CA PHE A 163 -14.16 -10.96 -3.74
C PHE A 163 -15.60 -10.62 -4.11
N LEU A 164 -16.10 -9.44 -3.76
CA LEU A 164 -17.44 -8.98 -4.11
C LEU A 164 -17.54 -8.55 -5.58
N VAL A 165 -16.43 -8.21 -6.22
CA VAL A 165 -16.39 -7.84 -7.63
C VAL A 165 -16.65 -9.08 -8.49
N LYS A 166 -17.73 -9.11 -9.25
CA LYS A 166 -18.01 -10.19 -10.23
C LYS A 166 -17.14 -9.97 -11.48
N GLU A 167 -16.25 -10.92 -11.78
CA GLU A 167 -15.60 -10.95 -13.09
C GLU A 167 -16.62 -11.43 -14.13
N HIS A 168 -16.93 -10.59 -15.10
CA HIS A 168 -17.55 -11.04 -16.33
C HIS A 168 -16.47 -11.77 -17.13
N LYS A 169 -16.61 -13.10 -17.27
CA LYS A 169 -15.78 -13.83 -18.24
C LYS A 169 -16.20 -13.31 -19.60
N ALA A 170 -15.33 -12.53 -20.25
CA ALA A 170 -15.44 -12.29 -21.68
C ALA A 170 -15.36 -13.66 -22.37
N GLN A 171 -16.45 -14.04 -23.02
CA GLN A 171 -16.49 -15.19 -23.95
C GLN A 171 -15.65 -14.86 -25.16
#